data_a61cad194cd155ce617d4dfa5e19ed98
#
_entry.id   a61cad194cd155ce617d4dfa5e19ed98
#
_cell.length_a   1.000
_cell.length_b   1.000
_cell.length_c   1.000
_cell.angle_alpha   90.00
_cell.angle_beta   90.00
_cell.angle_gamma   90.00
#
_symmetry.space_group_name_H-M   'P 1'
#
loop_
_entity.id
_entity.type
_entity.pdbx_description
1 polymer ?
#
loop_
_entity_poly.entity_id
_entity_poly.type
_entity_poly.pdbx_seq_one_letter_code
_entity_poly.pdbx_strand_id
1 'polypeptide(L)'
;GLPVGGYTAWLERMAADDRIEVRLDTDWFDVRDDLRRQSPAAPVVYTGPLDRYFDYVEGRLGWRTLDFELEVLDTGDFQGTPVMNYNDPDVPYTRIHEFRHFHPERDYPSDKTVIMREYSRSAAADDEPYYPINTETDRALLSAYRARARQETAAARVLFGGRLGTYQYLDMHMAIASALNMY
;
A
#
# COMPACT_ATOMS: atom_id res chain seq x y z
N GLY A 1 4.92 -15.99 6.32
CA GLY A 1 5.89 -16.37 5.29
C GLY A 1 5.74 -15.54 4.03
N LEU A 2 6.77 -15.55 3.20
CA LEU A 2 6.75 -14.90 1.89
C LEU A 2 6.44 -15.95 0.81
N PRO A 3 5.75 -15.61 -0.29
CA PRO A 3 5.59 -16.51 -1.41
C PRO A 3 6.95 -16.81 -2.06
N VAL A 4 7.28 -18.07 -2.29
CA VAL A 4 8.58 -18.49 -2.89
C VAL A 4 8.81 -17.83 -4.25
N GLY A 5 7.77 -17.73 -5.08
CA GLY A 5 7.82 -17.04 -6.38
C GLY A 5 7.73 -15.51 -6.31
N GLY A 6 7.61 -14.93 -5.11
CA GLY A 6 7.37 -13.50 -4.90
C GLY A 6 5.89 -13.11 -4.98
N TYR A 7 5.60 -11.90 -4.55
CA TYR A 7 4.22 -11.39 -4.53
C TYR A 7 3.67 -11.12 -5.93
N THR A 8 4.48 -10.63 -6.87
CA THR A 8 4.06 -10.36 -8.25
C THR A 8 3.50 -11.62 -8.91
N ALA A 9 4.25 -12.71 -8.91
CA ALA A 9 3.81 -13.97 -9.50
C ALA A 9 2.57 -14.57 -8.80
N TRP A 10 2.39 -14.29 -7.51
CA TRP A 10 1.20 -14.69 -6.78
C TRP A 10 -0.04 -13.88 -7.20
N LEU A 11 0.09 -12.55 -7.29
CA LEU A 11 -0.99 -11.67 -7.74
C LEU A 11 -1.35 -11.89 -9.21
N GLU A 12 -0.36 -12.12 -10.08
CA GLU A 12 -0.58 -12.46 -11.49
C GLU A 12 -1.43 -13.73 -11.63
N ARG A 13 -1.14 -14.77 -10.83
CA ARG A 13 -1.97 -15.99 -10.83
C ARG A 13 -3.40 -15.74 -10.35
N MET A 14 -3.61 -14.83 -9.38
CA MET A 14 -4.95 -14.46 -8.94
C MET A 14 -5.70 -13.68 -10.03
N ALA A 15 -5.01 -12.84 -10.78
CA ALA A 15 -5.57 -12.02 -11.85
C ALA A 15 -5.72 -12.76 -13.19
N ALA A 16 -5.19 -13.98 -13.32
CA ALA A 16 -5.22 -14.76 -14.56
C ALA A 16 -6.56 -15.44 -14.89
N ASP A 17 -7.60 -15.25 -14.08
CA ASP A 17 -8.94 -15.77 -14.33
C ASP A 17 -9.59 -14.99 -15.49
N ASP A 18 -10.15 -15.69 -16.49
CA ASP A 18 -10.75 -15.10 -17.69
C ASP A 18 -11.92 -14.11 -17.41
N ARG A 19 -12.45 -14.12 -16.19
CA ARG A 19 -13.49 -13.19 -15.73
C ARG A 19 -12.92 -11.88 -15.20
N ILE A 20 -11.59 -11.76 -15.09
CA ILE A 20 -10.90 -10.58 -14.56
C ILE A 20 -10.20 -9.86 -15.70
N GLU A 21 -10.54 -8.61 -15.92
CA GLU A 21 -9.81 -7.70 -16.79
C GLU A 21 -8.91 -6.80 -15.95
N VAL A 22 -7.59 -6.86 -16.18
CA VAL A 22 -6.61 -5.98 -15.52
C VAL A 22 -6.26 -4.85 -16.47
N ARG A 23 -6.45 -3.60 -16.03
CA ARG A 23 -6.05 -2.39 -16.75
C ARG A 23 -4.96 -1.68 -15.95
N LEU A 24 -3.73 -1.78 -16.42
CA LEU A 24 -2.59 -1.04 -15.87
C LEU A 24 -2.58 0.40 -16.39
N ASP A 25 -1.81 1.27 -15.73
CA ASP A 25 -1.65 2.68 -16.09
C ASP A 25 -2.99 3.43 -16.26
N THR A 26 -3.99 3.04 -15.48
CA THR A 26 -5.35 3.54 -15.58
C THR A 26 -5.79 4.12 -14.24
N ASP A 27 -5.94 5.44 -14.17
CA ASP A 27 -6.49 6.10 -12.98
C ASP A 27 -8.02 5.93 -12.94
N TRP A 28 -8.53 5.55 -11.77
CA TRP A 28 -9.98 5.43 -11.53
C TRP A 28 -10.76 6.68 -11.93
N PHE A 29 -10.23 7.87 -11.66
CA PHE A 29 -10.91 9.13 -11.91
C PHE A 29 -11.02 9.47 -13.41
N ASP A 30 -10.14 8.90 -14.24
CA ASP A 30 -10.20 9.08 -15.71
C ASP A 30 -11.26 8.18 -16.37
N VAL A 31 -11.56 7.03 -15.74
CA VAL A 31 -12.42 6.01 -16.36
C VAL A 31 -13.76 5.78 -15.65
N ARG A 32 -13.94 6.29 -14.43
CA ARG A 32 -15.10 6.01 -13.57
C ARG A 32 -16.45 6.31 -14.23
N ASP A 33 -16.55 7.43 -14.94
CA ASP A 33 -17.80 7.88 -15.52
C ASP A 33 -18.20 7.01 -16.72
N ASP A 34 -17.21 6.55 -17.50
CA ASP A 34 -17.44 5.61 -18.59
C ASP A 34 -17.84 4.24 -18.07
N LEU A 35 -17.15 3.73 -17.06
CA LEU A 35 -17.48 2.46 -16.42
C LEU A 35 -18.86 2.50 -15.78
N ARG A 36 -19.23 3.59 -15.14
CA ARG A 36 -20.56 3.78 -14.57
C ARG A 36 -21.65 3.82 -15.63
N ARG A 37 -21.40 4.43 -16.79
CA ARG A 37 -22.35 4.42 -17.91
C ARG A 37 -22.53 3.02 -18.49
N GLN A 38 -21.45 2.26 -18.61
CA GLN A 38 -21.48 0.89 -19.14
C GLN A 38 -22.14 -0.10 -18.19
N SER A 39 -21.93 0.07 -16.89
CA SER A 39 -22.43 -0.83 -15.85
C SER A 39 -22.95 -0.09 -14.62
N PRO A 40 -24.13 0.58 -14.72
CA PRO A 40 -24.63 1.45 -13.65
C PRO A 40 -24.88 0.74 -12.31
N ALA A 41 -25.21 -0.53 -12.36
CA ALA A 41 -25.52 -1.34 -11.17
C ALA A 41 -24.32 -2.07 -10.58
N ALA A 42 -23.16 -2.05 -11.23
CA ALA A 42 -21.98 -2.76 -10.73
C ALA A 42 -21.47 -2.13 -9.43
N PRO A 43 -21.18 -2.92 -8.39
CA PRO A 43 -20.50 -2.41 -7.21
C PRO A 43 -19.07 -2.01 -7.57
N VAL A 44 -18.54 -1.02 -6.85
CA VAL A 44 -17.15 -0.59 -6.95
C VAL A 44 -16.48 -0.85 -5.61
N VAL A 45 -15.29 -1.46 -5.63
CA VAL A 45 -14.41 -1.52 -4.46
C VAL A 45 -13.26 -0.55 -4.71
N TYR A 46 -13.30 0.59 -4.04
CA TYR A 46 -12.26 1.61 -4.13
C TYR A 46 -11.21 1.40 -3.04
N THR A 47 -9.97 1.23 -3.44
CA THR A 47 -8.83 0.97 -2.53
C THR A 47 -7.78 2.08 -2.52
N GLY A 48 -7.99 3.14 -3.29
CA GLY A 48 -7.15 4.35 -3.28
C GLY A 48 -7.39 5.23 -2.05
N PRO A 49 -6.66 6.37 -1.91
CA PRO A 49 -6.80 7.26 -0.77
C PRO A 49 -8.23 7.77 -0.59
N LEU A 50 -8.75 7.64 0.65
CA LEU A 50 -10.13 7.96 0.98
C LEU A 50 -10.48 9.44 0.72
N ASP A 51 -9.59 10.34 1.11
CA ASP A 51 -9.74 11.78 0.91
C ASP A 51 -9.70 12.18 -0.57
N ARG A 52 -8.87 11.50 -1.38
CA ARG A 52 -8.83 11.70 -2.83
C ARG A 52 -10.16 11.33 -3.51
N TYR A 53 -10.84 10.29 -3.04
CA TYR A 53 -12.14 9.91 -3.61
C TYR A 53 -13.15 11.06 -3.53
N PHE A 54 -13.10 11.83 -2.46
CA PHE A 54 -13.97 13.00 -2.21
C PHE A 54 -13.32 14.35 -2.57
N ASP A 55 -12.30 14.32 -3.44
CA ASP A 55 -11.63 15.53 -3.94
C ASP A 55 -11.12 16.44 -2.80
N TYR A 56 -10.65 15.83 -1.71
CA TYR A 56 -10.09 16.49 -0.53
C TYR A 56 -11.00 17.53 0.13
N VAL A 57 -12.32 17.40 -0.03
CA VAL A 57 -13.31 18.40 0.42
C VAL A 57 -13.29 18.70 1.91
N GLU A 58 -12.86 17.77 2.76
CA GLU A 58 -12.67 17.98 4.20
C GLU A 58 -11.22 18.34 4.55
N GLY A 59 -10.29 18.27 3.62
CA GLY A 59 -8.85 18.41 3.78
C GLY A 59 -8.10 17.11 3.56
N ARG A 60 -6.77 17.19 3.52
CA ARG A 60 -5.90 16.01 3.29
C ARG A 60 -5.65 15.26 4.59
N LEU A 61 -5.78 13.95 4.55
CA LEU A 61 -5.35 13.06 5.63
C LEU A 61 -3.83 12.95 5.66
N GLY A 62 -3.26 12.92 6.86
CA GLY A 62 -1.81 12.91 7.06
C GLY A 62 -1.21 11.51 6.84
N TRP A 63 -0.17 11.43 6.04
CA TRP A 63 0.55 10.19 5.76
C TRP A 63 2.05 10.33 6.00
N ARG A 64 2.68 9.22 6.35
CA ARG A 64 4.13 9.04 6.20
C ARG A 64 4.39 8.45 4.83
N THR A 65 5.48 8.90 4.20
CA THR A 65 6.06 8.28 3.01
C THR A 65 7.44 7.71 3.32
N LEU A 66 7.96 6.91 2.41
CA LEU A 66 9.26 6.25 2.52
C LEU A 66 10.12 6.59 1.32
N ASP A 67 11.38 6.94 1.59
CA ASP A 67 12.43 7.00 0.59
C ASP A 67 13.34 5.78 0.75
N PHE A 68 13.82 5.22 -0.35
CA PHE A 68 14.63 4.01 -0.37
C PHE A 68 15.97 4.26 -1.03
N GLU A 69 17.03 3.80 -0.37
CA GLU A 69 18.39 3.82 -0.88
C GLU A 69 18.90 2.39 -1.05
N LEU A 70 19.13 1.98 -2.30
CA LEU A 70 19.68 0.66 -2.64
C LEU A 70 21.21 0.75 -2.74
N GLU A 71 21.91 -0.21 -2.13
CA GLU A 71 23.35 -0.32 -2.18
C GLU A 71 23.78 -1.77 -2.40
N VAL A 72 24.77 -1.97 -3.27
CA VAL A 72 25.45 -3.25 -3.45
C VAL A 72 26.76 -3.20 -2.67
N LEU A 73 26.91 -4.13 -1.73
CA LEU A 73 28.08 -4.25 -0.87
C LEU A 73 28.99 -5.41 -1.32
N ASP A 74 30.28 -5.21 -1.25
CA ASP A 74 31.32 -6.23 -1.52
C ASP A 74 31.55 -7.11 -0.26
N THR A 75 30.46 -7.72 0.22
CA THR A 75 30.44 -8.71 1.30
C THR A 75 29.31 -9.70 1.05
N GLY A 76 29.51 -10.94 1.39
CA GLY A 76 28.49 -11.99 1.21
C GLY A 76 27.32 -11.90 2.17
N ASP A 77 27.48 -11.24 3.31
CA ASP A 77 26.45 -11.03 4.32
C ASP A 77 26.78 -9.74 5.08
N PHE A 78 25.80 -8.87 5.26
CA PHE A 78 25.96 -7.59 5.93
C PHE A 78 25.42 -7.62 7.37
N GLN A 79 24.21 -8.11 7.56
CA GLN A 79 23.50 -8.02 8.85
C GLN A 79 22.96 -9.37 9.38
N GLY A 80 23.07 -10.46 8.62
CA GLY A 80 22.67 -11.80 9.03
C GLY A 80 21.17 -12.02 9.21
N THR A 81 20.36 -11.05 8.79
CA THR A 81 18.91 -11.09 8.95
C THR A 81 18.21 -10.29 7.83
N PRO A 82 16.95 -10.64 7.44
CA PRO A 82 16.26 -9.92 6.37
C PRO A 82 15.96 -8.46 6.71
N VAL A 83 15.74 -8.13 7.98
CA VAL A 83 15.37 -6.78 8.42
C VAL A 83 16.02 -6.44 9.74
N MET A 84 16.67 -5.28 9.81
CA MET A 84 17.17 -4.66 11.04
C MET A 84 16.51 -3.30 11.21
N ASN A 85 15.88 -3.05 12.38
CA ASN A 85 15.30 -1.75 12.71
C ASN A 85 16.30 -0.92 13.55
N TYR A 86 16.29 0.39 13.32
CA TYR A 86 17.16 1.35 13.99
C TYR A 86 16.30 2.39 14.70
N ASN A 87 16.55 2.59 15.99
CA ASN A 87 15.82 3.53 16.84
C ASN A 87 16.70 4.64 17.41
N ASP A 88 17.99 4.63 17.07
CA ASP A 88 18.95 5.62 17.54
C ASP A 88 18.72 6.97 16.84
N PRO A 89 18.69 8.08 17.58
CA PRO A 89 18.42 9.40 17.02
C PRO A 89 19.51 9.87 16.03
N ASP A 90 20.71 9.33 16.11
CA ASP A 90 21.83 9.67 15.23
C ASP A 90 21.83 8.87 13.92
N VAL A 91 20.92 7.87 13.78
CA VAL A 91 20.76 7.07 12.57
C VAL A 91 19.59 7.63 11.76
N PRO A 92 19.83 8.11 10.52
CA PRO A 92 18.80 8.81 9.76
C PRO A 92 17.76 7.89 9.11
N TYR A 93 18.05 6.59 8.98
CA TYR A 93 17.14 5.58 8.44
C TYR A 93 16.48 4.78 9.56
N THR A 94 15.28 4.32 9.31
CA THR A 94 14.50 3.54 10.28
C THR A 94 14.76 2.06 10.20
N ARG A 95 15.28 1.60 9.05
CA ARG A 95 15.40 0.16 8.75
C ARG A 95 16.42 -0.10 7.66
N ILE A 96 17.08 -1.27 7.74
CA ILE A 96 17.81 -1.87 6.62
C ILE A 96 17.19 -3.21 6.28
N HIS A 97 16.93 -3.41 4.99
CA HIS A 97 16.58 -4.70 4.41
C HIS A 97 17.81 -5.32 3.74
N GLU A 98 18.06 -6.61 3.97
CA GLU A 98 19.05 -7.39 3.23
C GLU A 98 18.33 -8.50 2.47
N PHE A 99 18.23 -8.37 1.15
CA PHE A 99 17.30 -9.14 0.34
C PHE A 99 17.59 -10.64 0.29
N ARG A 100 18.86 -11.06 0.39
CA ARG A 100 19.23 -12.48 0.35
C ARG A 100 18.56 -13.32 1.45
N HIS A 101 18.30 -12.71 2.60
CA HIS A 101 17.69 -13.40 3.73
C HIS A 101 16.17 -13.57 3.63
N PHE A 102 15.50 -12.86 2.71
CA PHE A 102 14.09 -13.08 2.47
C PHE A 102 13.79 -14.36 1.69
N HIS A 103 14.75 -14.81 0.86
CA HIS A 103 14.66 -15.97 0.00
C HIS A 103 15.91 -16.85 0.12
N PRO A 104 16.13 -17.50 1.28
CA PRO A 104 17.33 -18.31 1.52
C PRO A 104 17.43 -19.54 0.60
N GLU A 105 16.33 -19.87 -0.09
CA GLU A 105 16.29 -20.96 -1.09
C GLU A 105 16.90 -20.58 -2.44
N ARG A 106 17.29 -19.30 -2.64
CA ARG A 106 17.88 -18.82 -3.89
C ARG A 106 19.41 -18.80 -3.80
N ASP A 107 20.05 -18.96 -4.95
CA ASP A 107 21.50 -18.81 -5.06
C ASP A 107 21.88 -17.32 -5.12
N TYR A 108 22.77 -16.93 -4.24
CA TYR A 108 23.33 -15.58 -4.17
C TYR A 108 24.86 -15.60 -4.29
N PRO A 109 25.48 -14.54 -4.85
CA PRO A 109 26.94 -14.40 -4.82
C PRO A 109 27.48 -14.48 -3.37
N SER A 110 28.58 -15.18 -3.18
CA SER A 110 29.20 -15.35 -1.86
C SER A 110 29.98 -14.11 -1.39
N ASP A 111 30.29 -13.21 -2.31
CA ASP A 111 31.13 -12.01 -2.12
C ASP A 111 30.34 -10.69 -2.19
N LYS A 112 29.04 -10.74 -2.48
CA LYS A 112 28.21 -9.53 -2.64
C LYS A 112 26.82 -9.71 -2.01
N THR A 113 26.30 -8.62 -1.47
CA THR A 113 24.89 -8.53 -1.05
C THR A 113 24.28 -7.22 -1.45
N VAL A 114 22.94 -7.18 -1.49
CA VAL A 114 22.17 -5.96 -1.75
C VAL A 114 21.39 -5.61 -0.49
N ILE A 115 21.60 -4.38 -0.03
CA ILE A 115 20.82 -3.80 1.07
C ILE A 115 19.96 -2.65 0.58
N MET A 116 18.91 -2.34 1.35
CA MET A 116 18.06 -1.18 1.14
C MET A 116 17.82 -0.48 2.47
N ARG A 117 18.23 0.80 2.55
CA ARG A 117 17.91 1.66 3.70
C ARG A 117 16.56 2.33 3.47
N GLU A 118 15.75 2.37 4.51
CA GLU A 118 14.40 2.95 4.51
C GLU A 118 14.41 4.23 5.34
N TYR A 119 14.06 5.35 4.73
CA TYR A 119 13.94 6.65 5.37
C TYR A 119 12.47 7.05 5.45
N SER A 120 11.98 7.37 6.66
CA SER A 120 10.58 7.76 6.85
C SER A 120 10.47 9.28 7.02
N ARG A 121 9.58 9.91 6.26
CA ARG A 121 9.26 11.34 6.36
C ARG A 121 7.75 11.59 6.23
N SER A 122 7.32 12.81 6.51
CA SER A 122 5.95 13.23 6.23
C SER A 122 5.73 13.30 4.71
N ALA A 123 4.61 12.77 4.25
CA ALA A 123 4.25 12.79 2.84
C ALA A 123 3.88 14.21 2.39
N ALA A 124 4.39 14.64 1.24
CA ALA A 124 3.91 15.77 0.48
C ALA A 124 2.68 15.37 -0.37
N ALA A 125 2.09 16.33 -1.09
CA ALA A 125 0.85 16.10 -1.83
C ALA A 125 0.95 15.04 -2.93
N ASP A 126 2.13 14.90 -3.54
CA ASP A 126 2.38 14.01 -4.67
C ASP A 126 3.17 12.75 -4.27
N ASP A 127 3.45 12.60 -2.97
CA ASP A 127 4.12 11.42 -2.45
C ASP A 127 3.16 10.24 -2.31
N GLU A 128 3.72 9.04 -2.44
CA GLU A 128 3.00 7.80 -2.19
C GLU A 128 2.71 7.63 -0.69
N PRO A 129 1.44 7.38 -0.27
CA PRO A 129 1.09 7.24 1.13
C PRO A 129 1.38 5.82 1.63
N TYR A 130 2.27 5.67 2.63
CA TYR A 130 2.61 4.38 3.23
C TYR A 130 1.90 4.12 4.56
N TYR A 131 1.98 5.07 5.50
CA TYR A 131 1.47 4.87 6.86
C TYR A 131 0.60 6.05 7.31
N PRO A 132 -0.63 5.81 7.82
CA PRO A 132 -1.46 6.87 8.37
C PRO A 132 -0.83 7.44 9.65
N ILE A 133 -0.79 8.78 9.79
CA ILE A 133 -0.20 9.45 10.96
C ILE A 133 -1.14 9.38 12.17
N ASN A 134 -2.46 9.49 11.94
CA ASN A 134 -3.47 9.36 12.99
C ASN A 134 -3.41 10.43 14.09
N THR A 135 -3.10 11.68 13.76
CA THR A 135 -3.21 12.80 14.70
C THR A 135 -4.67 13.01 15.13
N GLU A 136 -4.89 13.89 16.09
CA GLU A 136 -6.25 14.29 16.48
C GLU A 136 -7.00 14.95 15.31
N THR A 137 -6.32 15.79 14.55
CA THR A 137 -6.84 16.41 13.32
C THR A 137 -7.20 15.35 12.30
N ASP A 138 -6.33 14.37 12.04
CA ASP A 138 -6.61 13.28 11.10
C ASP A 138 -7.83 12.47 11.51
N ARG A 139 -8.00 12.20 12.81
CA ARG A 139 -9.17 11.46 13.31
C ARG A 139 -10.48 12.23 13.10
N ALA A 140 -10.46 13.56 13.25
CA ALA A 140 -11.63 14.39 12.96
C ALA A 140 -11.97 14.38 11.47
N LEU A 141 -10.99 14.59 10.59
CA LEU A 141 -11.16 14.48 9.13
C LEU A 141 -11.66 13.10 8.71
N LEU A 142 -11.04 12.05 9.25
CA LEU A 142 -11.44 10.67 8.97
C LEU A 142 -12.90 10.40 9.35
N SER A 143 -13.37 10.95 10.48
CA SER A 143 -14.77 10.82 10.88
C SER A 143 -15.72 11.43 9.85
N ALA A 144 -15.40 12.61 9.31
CA ALA A 144 -16.17 13.26 8.27
C ALA A 144 -16.16 12.44 6.96
N TYR A 145 -15.00 11.98 6.52
CA TYR A 145 -14.88 11.12 5.34
C TYR A 145 -15.61 9.79 5.48
N ARG A 146 -15.57 9.16 6.65
CA ARG A 146 -16.34 7.93 6.92
C ARG A 146 -17.84 8.15 6.85
N ALA A 147 -18.33 9.34 7.24
CA ALA A 147 -19.75 9.68 7.08
C ALA A 147 -20.13 9.78 5.59
N ARG A 148 -19.30 10.45 4.78
CA ARG A 148 -19.47 10.53 3.32
C ARG A 148 -19.39 9.16 2.66
N ALA A 149 -18.42 8.33 3.05
CA ALA A 149 -18.26 6.98 2.51
C ALA A 149 -19.49 6.11 2.75
N ARG A 150 -20.12 6.18 3.94
CA ARG A 150 -21.39 5.47 4.21
C ARG A 150 -22.53 5.95 3.30
N GLN A 151 -22.63 7.26 3.05
CA GLN A 151 -23.64 7.81 2.13
C GLN A 151 -23.37 7.34 0.70
N GLU A 152 -22.12 7.38 0.24
CA GLU A 152 -21.71 6.93 -1.08
C GLU A 152 -21.96 5.42 -1.29
N THR A 153 -21.67 4.61 -0.26
CA THR A 153 -21.98 3.18 -0.29
C THR A 153 -23.47 2.95 -0.49
N ALA A 154 -24.32 3.67 0.25
CA ALA A 154 -25.78 3.54 0.15
C ALA A 154 -26.34 4.05 -1.20
N ALA A 155 -25.80 5.14 -1.72
CA ALA A 155 -26.32 5.80 -2.94
C ALA A 155 -25.74 5.18 -4.23
N ALA A 156 -24.46 4.88 -4.25
CA ALA A 156 -23.73 4.51 -5.47
C ALA A 156 -23.06 3.12 -5.41
N ARG A 157 -23.28 2.35 -4.36
CA ARG A 157 -22.69 1.01 -4.17
C ARG A 157 -21.18 1.00 -4.26
N VAL A 158 -20.52 2.03 -3.69
CA VAL A 158 -19.07 2.09 -3.57
C VAL A 158 -18.66 1.60 -2.19
N LEU A 159 -17.85 0.56 -2.15
CA LEU A 159 -17.23 0.03 -0.95
C LEU A 159 -15.79 0.56 -0.86
N PHE A 160 -15.40 0.97 0.33
CA PHE A 160 -14.04 1.47 0.58
C PHE A 160 -13.24 0.39 1.31
N GLY A 161 -12.11 -0.02 0.73
CA GLY A 161 -11.28 -1.10 1.26
C GLY A 161 -9.79 -0.81 1.20
N GLY A 162 -9.00 -1.71 1.79
CA GLY A 162 -7.55 -1.60 1.82
C GLY A 162 -7.04 -0.51 2.76
N ARG A 163 -5.71 -0.41 2.86
CA ARG A 163 -5.04 0.54 3.76
C ARG A 163 -5.40 2.00 3.46
N LEU A 164 -5.40 2.37 2.18
CA LEU A 164 -5.63 3.75 1.74
C LEU A 164 -7.12 4.11 1.82
N GLY A 165 -8.01 3.24 1.34
CA GLY A 165 -9.46 3.49 1.30
C GLY A 165 -10.14 3.47 2.66
N THR A 166 -9.48 2.94 3.70
CA THR A 166 -9.98 2.94 5.08
C THR A 166 -9.17 3.81 6.04
N TYR A 167 -8.04 4.38 5.58
CA TYR A 167 -7.08 5.11 6.41
C TYR A 167 -6.68 4.30 7.64
N GLN A 168 -6.25 3.06 7.43
CA GLN A 168 -5.85 2.14 8.50
C GLN A 168 -4.51 1.50 8.20
N TYR A 169 -3.71 1.26 9.24
CA TYR A 169 -2.55 0.40 9.11
C TYR A 169 -3.02 -1.05 9.00
N LEU A 170 -2.82 -1.63 7.83
CA LEU A 170 -3.16 -3.04 7.56
C LEU A 170 -1.93 -3.76 7.02
N ASP A 171 -1.55 -4.85 7.65
CA ASP A 171 -0.64 -5.81 7.05
C ASP A 171 -1.36 -6.58 5.92
N MET A 172 -0.61 -7.23 5.03
CA MET A 172 -1.19 -7.91 3.86
C MET A 172 -2.26 -8.94 4.25
N HIS A 173 -2.03 -9.72 5.29
CA HIS A 173 -3.01 -10.70 5.78
C HIS A 173 -4.27 -10.03 6.35
N MET A 174 -4.13 -8.87 6.97
CA MET A 174 -5.28 -8.08 7.46
C MET A 174 -6.07 -7.46 6.31
N ALA A 175 -5.39 -6.97 5.27
CA ALA A 175 -6.04 -6.45 4.07
C ALA A 175 -6.84 -7.54 3.35
N ILE A 176 -6.27 -8.75 3.21
CA ILE A 176 -6.96 -9.91 2.64
C ILE A 176 -8.17 -10.30 3.49
N ALA A 177 -8.02 -10.40 4.82
CA ALA A 177 -9.12 -10.72 5.73
C ALA A 177 -10.23 -9.66 5.65
N SER A 178 -9.87 -8.38 5.57
CA SER A 178 -10.83 -7.29 5.39
C SER A 178 -11.60 -7.43 4.08
N ALA A 179 -10.93 -7.74 2.97
CA ALA A 179 -11.57 -7.94 1.67
C ALA A 179 -12.55 -9.13 1.69
N LEU A 180 -12.15 -10.26 2.29
CA LEU A 180 -13.02 -11.44 2.43
C LEU A 180 -14.27 -11.17 3.28
N ASN A 181 -14.18 -10.27 4.26
CA ASN A 181 -15.32 -9.88 5.10
C ASN A 181 -16.23 -8.81 4.46
N MET A 182 -15.80 -8.21 3.33
CA MET A 182 -16.66 -7.28 2.56
C MET A 182 -17.65 -8.00 1.64
N TYR A 183 -17.39 -9.26 1.36
CA TYR A 183 -18.21 -10.13 0.51
C TYR A 183 -19.29 -10.81 1.37
#